data_a05349fd452dbde9786ac3f9098521a1
#
_entry.id   a05349fd452dbde9786ac3f9098521a1
#
_cell.length_a   1.000
_cell.length_b   1.000
_cell.length_c   1.000
_cell.angle_alpha   90.00
_cell.angle_beta   90.00
_cell.angle_gamma   90.00
#
_symmetry.space_group_name_H-M   'P 1'
#
loop_
_entity.id
_entity.type
_entity.pdbx_description
1 polymer ?
#
loop_
_entity_poly.entity_id
_entity_poly.type
_entity_poly.pdbx_seq_one_letter_code
_entity_poly.pdbx_strand_id
1 'polypeptide(L)'
;MDYKKFDDETLIRLIAGSQSDALGELYDRYSRLVFGMARNALGDQGLAEEITQDVFMRIWNKASTYQAVQGKVVSWIAGIARNRAIDVFRHQKSLLDGNSLSLEELPLFDPPDSLNVEKEIESKLKERRVQQALFQLPKEQRDALALAYFRGYTHEEAAEALGQPLGTVKTRIRLGMQKLREILEDEKSSA
;
A
#
# COMPACT_ATOMS: atom_id res chain seq x y z
N MET A 1 28.34 2.20 -11.90
CA MET A 1 27.24 2.92 -12.59
C MET A 1 26.62 3.88 -11.60
N ASP A 2 26.19 5.08 -11.98
CA ASP A 2 25.61 6.04 -11.02
C ASP A 2 24.08 5.86 -10.98
N TYR A 3 23.62 5.03 -10.06
CA TYR A 3 22.19 4.66 -9.95
C TYR A 3 21.30 5.81 -9.46
N LYS A 4 21.87 6.85 -8.85
CA LYS A 4 21.12 8.05 -8.38
C LYS A 4 20.45 8.81 -9.52
N LYS A 5 20.96 8.67 -10.74
CA LYS A 5 20.45 9.36 -11.94
C LYS A 5 19.25 8.66 -12.59
N PHE A 6 18.99 7.42 -12.21
CA PHE A 6 17.88 6.66 -12.79
C PHE A 6 16.57 6.97 -12.08
N ASP A 7 15.49 6.97 -12.84
CA ASP A 7 14.14 6.97 -12.29
C ASP A 7 13.80 5.62 -11.65
N ASP A 8 12.76 5.60 -10.85
CA ASP A 8 12.36 4.41 -10.09
C ASP A 8 11.96 3.24 -10.99
N GLU A 9 11.33 3.50 -12.14
CA GLU A 9 10.92 2.46 -13.08
C GLU A 9 12.15 1.80 -13.74
N THR A 10 13.17 2.59 -14.02
CA THR A 10 14.45 2.08 -14.53
C THR A 10 15.15 1.24 -13.45
N LEU A 11 15.14 1.68 -12.18
CA LEU A 11 15.70 0.90 -11.08
C LEU A 11 14.96 -0.45 -10.95
N ILE A 12 13.63 -0.48 -11.01
CA ILE A 12 12.85 -1.73 -10.95
C ILE A 12 13.22 -2.67 -12.11
N ARG A 13 13.41 -2.15 -13.34
CA ARG A 13 13.85 -2.97 -14.48
C ARG A 13 15.25 -3.56 -14.28
N LEU A 14 16.17 -2.78 -13.70
CA LEU A 14 17.52 -3.23 -13.38
C LEU A 14 17.51 -4.30 -12.27
N ILE A 15 16.67 -4.13 -11.25
CA ILE A 15 16.44 -5.13 -10.19
C ILE A 15 15.89 -6.42 -10.79
N ALA A 16 14.91 -6.34 -11.71
CA ALA A 16 14.38 -7.50 -12.44
C ALA A 16 15.47 -8.21 -13.27
N GLY A 17 16.50 -7.47 -13.70
CA GLY A 17 17.73 -7.99 -14.32
C GLY A 17 18.81 -8.42 -13.32
N SER A 18 18.45 -8.62 -12.03
CA SER A 18 19.34 -9.09 -10.96
C SER A 18 20.51 -8.13 -10.64
N GLN A 19 20.33 -6.82 -10.79
CA GLN A 19 21.33 -5.83 -10.39
C GLN A 19 21.11 -5.38 -8.94
N SER A 20 21.92 -5.88 -8.02
CA SER A 20 21.80 -5.61 -6.57
C SER A 20 22.03 -4.15 -6.20
N ASP A 21 22.92 -3.44 -6.91
CA ASP A 21 23.18 -2.03 -6.64
C ASP A 21 21.95 -1.14 -6.91
N ALA A 22 21.11 -1.52 -7.90
CA ALA A 22 19.86 -0.84 -8.16
C ALA A 22 18.86 -1.02 -6.99
N LEU A 23 18.85 -2.19 -6.34
CA LEU A 23 18.09 -2.40 -5.12
C LEU A 23 18.62 -1.55 -3.96
N GLY A 24 19.93 -1.42 -3.83
CA GLY A 24 20.59 -0.53 -2.86
C GLY A 24 20.13 0.92 -2.99
N GLU A 25 20.11 1.46 -4.21
CA GLU A 25 19.60 2.81 -4.47
C GLU A 25 18.10 2.94 -4.15
N LEU A 26 17.30 1.95 -4.50
CA LEU A 26 15.88 1.95 -4.17
C LEU A 26 15.64 1.87 -2.65
N TYR A 27 16.51 1.12 -1.94
CA TYR A 27 16.51 1.06 -0.48
C TYR A 27 16.81 2.42 0.14
N ASP A 28 17.83 3.13 -0.32
CA ASP A 28 18.19 4.46 0.17
C ASP A 28 17.05 5.47 0.00
N ARG A 29 16.27 5.36 -1.09
CA ARG A 29 15.12 6.23 -1.35
C ARG A 29 13.91 5.93 -0.46
N TYR A 30 13.61 4.65 -0.24
CA TYR A 30 12.30 4.24 0.28
C TYR A 30 12.33 3.52 1.63
N SER A 31 13.50 3.18 2.18
CA SER A 31 13.58 2.47 3.47
C SER A 31 12.91 3.23 4.62
N ARG A 32 13.08 4.56 4.66
CA ARG A 32 12.43 5.39 5.68
C ARG A 32 10.91 5.40 5.57
N LEU A 33 10.38 5.40 4.35
CA LEU A 33 8.94 5.32 4.11
C LEU A 33 8.39 3.97 4.59
N VAL A 34 9.02 2.88 4.16
CA VAL A 34 8.62 1.51 4.53
C VAL A 34 8.71 1.30 6.04
N PHE A 35 9.82 1.71 6.66
CA PHE A 35 10.00 1.64 8.11
C PHE A 35 8.93 2.45 8.85
N GLY A 36 8.67 3.68 8.43
CA GLY A 36 7.64 4.54 9.05
C GLY A 36 6.25 3.90 8.98
N MET A 37 5.88 3.34 7.82
CA MET A 37 4.61 2.62 7.67
C MET A 37 4.51 1.41 8.60
N ALA A 38 5.55 0.59 8.66
CA ALA A 38 5.59 -0.59 9.54
C ALA A 38 5.56 -0.20 11.02
N ARG A 39 6.32 0.83 11.41
CA ARG A 39 6.38 1.35 12.78
C ARG A 39 5.02 1.89 13.24
N ASN A 40 4.34 2.66 12.39
CA ASN A 40 3.01 3.19 12.69
C ASN A 40 1.97 2.07 12.84
N ALA A 41 2.09 1.01 12.02
CA ALA A 41 1.15 -0.09 12.05
C ALA A 41 1.31 -1.00 13.28
N LEU A 42 2.55 -1.26 13.70
CA LEU A 42 2.85 -2.29 14.72
C LEU A 42 3.28 -1.72 16.07
N GLY A 43 3.68 -0.46 16.14
CA GLY A 43 4.17 0.16 17.36
C GLY A 43 5.55 -0.36 17.84
N ASP A 44 6.12 -1.37 17.19
CA ASP A 44 7.39 -2.02 17.55
C ASP A 44 8.50 -1.71 16.55
N GLN A 45 9.67 -1.29 17.06
CA GLN A 45 10.80 -0.90 16.23
C GLN A 45 11.49 -2.11 15.58
N GLY A 46 11.70 -3.19 16.34
CA GLY A 46 12.38 -4.39 15.85
C GLY A 46 11.60 -5.03 14.69
N LEU A 47 10.28 -5.14 14.86
CA LEU A 47 9.40 -5.63 13.79
C LEU A 47 9.37 -4.71 12.59
N ALA A 48 9.43 -3.39 12.79
CA ALA A 48 9.48 -2.45 11.67
C ALA A 48 10.79 -2.60 10.87
N GLU A 49 11.92 -2.85 11.54
CA GLU A 49 13.19 -3.14 10.89
C GLU A 49 13.14 -4.46 10.09
N GLU A 50 12.60 -5.53 10.70
CA GLU A 50 12.40 -6.82 10.04
C GLU A 50 11.52 -6.70 8.80
N ILE A 51 10.37 -6.03 8.95
CA ILE A 51 9.45 -5.81 7.82
C ILE A 51 10.13 -5.01 6.71
N THR A 52 10.93 -4.00 7.07
CA THR A 52 11.64 -3.22 6.07
C THR A 52 12.55 -4.11 5.23
N GLN A 53 13.33 -4.98 5.86
CA GLN A 53 14.18 -5.93 5.15
C GLN A 53 13.36 -6.89 4.28
N ASP A 54 12.30 -7.48 4.82
CA ASP A 54 11.41 -8.39 4.10
C ASP A 54 10.78 -7.74 2.87
N VAL A 55 10.38 -6.47 2.97
CA VAL A 55 9.79 -5.72 1.85
C VAL A 55 10.78 -5.58 0.70
N PHE A 56 12.05 -5.22 0.99
CA PHE A 56 13.06 -5.09 -0.06
C PHE A 56 13.46 -6.46 -0.64
N MET A 57 13.47 -7.53 0.14
CA MET A 57 13.61 -8.88 -0.39
C MET A 57 12.44 -9.28 -1.30
N ARG A 58 11.21 -8.90 -0.94
CA ARG A 58 10.03 -9.12 -1.81
C ARG A 58 10.09 -8.27 -3.09
N ILE A 59 10.58 -7.04 -3.01
CA ILE A 59 10.82 -6.19 -4.19
C ILE A 59 11.81 -6.89 -5.13
N TRP A 60 12.92 -7.40 -4.60
CA TRP A 60 13.90 -8.15 -5.38
C TRP A 60 13.26 -9.31 -6.14
N ASN A 61 12.47 -10.12 -5.45
CA ASN A 61 11.83 -11.31 -6.02
C ASN A 61 10.67 -10.99 -6.97
N LYS A 62 10.03 -9.83 -6.82
CA LYS A 62 8.82 -9.45 -7.57
C LYS A 62 9.02 -8.32 -8.55
N ALA A 63 10.24 -7.80 -8.73
CA ALA A 63 10.51 -6.67 -9.62
C ALA A 63 10.00 -6.90 -11.05
N SER A 64 10.11 -8.12 -11.57
CA SER A 64 9.60 -8.51 -12.89
C SER A 64 8.07 -8.46 -13.02
N THR A 65 7.34 -8.41 -11.91
CA THR A 65 5.86 -8.35 -11.91
C THR A 65 5.32 -6.93 -11.85
N TYR A 66 6.18 -5.94 -11.65
CA TYR A 66 5.79 -4.53 -11.65
C TYR A 66 5.31 -4.09 -13.03
N GLN A 67 4.21 -3.35 -13.08
CA GLN A 67 3.63 -2.80 -14.29
C GLN A 67 3.33 -1.31 -14.09
N ALA A 68 4.04 -0.44 -14.81
CA ALA A 68 3.91 1.02 -14.71
C ALA A 68 2.47 1.52 -14.97
N VAL A 69 1.72 0.81 -15.82
CA VAL A 69 0.31 1.13 -16.11
C VAL A 69 -0.63 0.94 -14.91
N GLN A 70 -0.22 0.18 -13.90
CA GLN A 70 -1.01 -0.06 -12.70
C GLN A 70 -0.75 0.97 -11.59
N GLY A 71 0.34 1.73 -11.67
CA GLY A 71 0.66 2.78 -10.70
C GLY A 71 2.15 3.03 -10.54
N LYS A 72 2.48 4.07 -9.81
CA LYS A 72 3.87 4.48 -9.54
C LYS A 72 4.60 3.44 -8.67
N VAL A 73 5.92 3.36 -8.81
CA VAL A 73 6.79 2.48 -8.00
C VAL A 73 6.57 2.67 -6.51
N VAL A 74 6.50 3.91 -6.02
CA VAL A 74 6.25 4.20 -4.61
C VAL A 74 4.94 3.58 -4.10
N SER A 75 3.87 3.62 -4.89
CA SER A 75 2.58 3.02 -4.51
C SER A 75 2.65 1.50 -4.49
N TRP A 76 3.41 0.90 -5.40
CA TRP A 76 3.65 -0.53 -5.43
C TRP A 76 4.45 -1.00 -4.21
N ILE A 77 5.54 -0.28 -3.86
CA ILE A 77 6.33 -0.52 -2.64
C ILE A 77 5.46 -0.40 -1.39
N ALA A 78 4.68 0.68 -1.27
CA ALA A 78 3.78 0.90 -0.15
C ALA A 78 2.74 -0.23 -0.02
N GLY A 79 2.24 -0.76 -1.14
CA GLY A 79 1.35 -1.93 -1.15
C GLY A 79 2.02 -3.19 -0.59
N ILE A 80 3.28 -3.46 -0.97
CA ILE A 80 4.05 -4.59 -0.43
C ILE A 80 4.27 -4.41 1.08
N ALA A 81 4.68 -3.22 1.51
CA ALA A 81 4.95 -2.89 2.91
C ALA A 81 3.69 -3.05 3.77
N ARG A 82 2.58 -2.50 3.30
CA ARG A 82 1.29 -2.59 3.99
C ARG A 82 0.84 -4.04 4.15
N ASN A 83 0.84 -4.83 3.08
CA ASN A 83 0.43 -6.22 3.14
C ASN A 83 1.31 -7.01 4.12
N ARG A 84 2.64 -6.78 4.11
CA ARG A 84 3.54 -7.44 5.03
C ARG A 84 3.28 -7.07 6.49
N ALA A 85 3.06 -5.80 6.78
CA ALA A 85 2.74 -5.35 8.13
C ALA A 85 1.40 -5.94 8.64
N ILE A 86 0.40 -6.05 7.77
CA ILE A 86 -0.88 -6.72 8.09
C ILE A 86 -0.65 -8.21 8.40
N ASP A 87 0.15 -8.92 7.58
CA ASP A 87 0.47 -10.32 7.80
C ASP A 87 1.09 -10.54 9.19
N VAL A 88 2.08 -9.69 9.55
CA VAL A 88 2.76 -9.76 10.85
C VAL A 88 1.81 -9.44 12.00
N PHE A 89 1.01 -8.39 11.88
CA PHE A 89 0.02 -8.01 12.88
C PHE A 89 -0.98 -9.14 13.16
N ARG A 90 -1.49 -9.78 12.12
CA ARG A 90 -2.41 -10.91 12.22
C ARG A 90 -1.77 -12.12 12.90
N HIS A 91 -0.54 -12.43 12.51
CA HIS A 91 0.21 -13.55 13.11
C HIS A 91 0.44 -13.33 14.61
N GLN A 92 0.86 -12.13 15.02
CA GLN A 92 1.05 -11.79 16.43
C GLN A 92 -0.25 -11.93 17.23
N LYS A 93 -1.34 -11.41 16.70
CA LYS A 93 -2.61 -11.45 17.41
C LYS A 93 -3.19 -12.86 17.50
N SER A 94 -3.05 -13.66 16.45
CA SER A 94 -3.42 -15.09 16.49
C SER A 94 -2.69 -15.87 17.57
N LEU A 95 -1.42 -15.50 17.86
CA LEU A 95 -0.64 -16.11 18.93
C LEU A 95 -1.08 -15.68 20.33
N LEU A 96 -1.61 -14.45 20.47
CA LEU A 96 -2.01 -13.90 21.78
C LEU A 96 -3.44 -14.29 22.18
N ASP A 97 -4.40 -14.23 21.26
CA ASP A 97 -5.82 -14.30 21.59
C ASP A 97 -6.52 -15.56 21.10
N GLY A 98 -5.88 -16.40 20.28
CA GLY A 98 -6.48 -17.63 19.72
C GLY A 98 -7.76 -17.41 18.90
N ASN A 99 -8.14 -16.17 18.64
CA ASN A 99 -9.38 -15.79 18.00
C ASN A 99 -9.13 -15.00 16.68
N SER A 100 -10.06 -15.12 15.75
CA SER A 100 -10.02 -14.32 14.51
C SER A 100 -10.19 -12.82 14.81
N LEU A 101 -9.39 -11.99 14.15
CA LEU A 101 -9.42 -10.53 14.26
C LEU A 101 -10.80 -9.94 13.97
N SER A 102 -11.27 -9.06 14.84
CA SER A 102 -12.38 -8.18 14.50
C SER A 102 -11.92 -7.08 13.53
N LEU A 103 -12.83 -6.64 12.67
CA LEU A 103 -12.59 -5.60 11.65
C LEU A 103 -12.04 -4.28 12.21
N GLU A 104 -12.34 -3.99 13.50
CA GLU A 104 -12.05 -2.73 14.16
C GLU A 104 -10.60 -2.63 14.68
N GLU A 105 -9.88 -3.75 14.69
CA GLU A 105 -8.57 -3.87 15.34
C GLU A 105 -7.38 -3.77 14.37
N LEU A 106 -7.63 -3.66 13.06
CA LEU A 106 -6.55 -3.52 12.08
C LEU A 106 -5.99 -2.10 12.11
N PRO A 107 -4.66 -1.96 12.12
CA PRO A 107 -4.02 -0.65 12.14
C PRO A 107 -4.36 0.15 10.88
N LEU A 108 -4.63 1.44 11.06
CA LEU A 108 -4.70 2.39 9.95
C LEU A 108 -3.30 2.59 9.39
N PHE A 109 -3.15 2.32 8.09
CA PHE A 109 -1.89 2.54 7.40
C PHE A 109 -1.86 3.96 6.82
N ASP A 110 -1.57 4.92 7.68
CA ASP A 110 -1.25 6.26 7.21
C ASP A 110 0.22 6.32 6.77
N PRO A 111 0.52 6.99 5.64
CA PRO A 111 1.90 7.29 5.30
C PRO A 111 2.52 8.11 6.44
N PRO A 112 3.82 7.89 6.77
CA PRO A 112 4.47 8.61 7.84
C PRO A 112 4.37 10.12 7.60
N ASP A 113 3.87 10.84 8.60
CA ASP A 113 3.82 12.30 8.60
C ASP A 113 5.22 12.85 8.34
N SER A 114 5.36 13.60 7.27
CA SER A 114 6.55 14.41 7.08
C SER A 114 6.48 15.53 8.13
N LEU A 115 7.52 15.66 8.96
CA LEU A 115 7.69 16.65 10.04
C LEU A 115 7.67 18.14 9.57
N ASN A 116 6.84 18.48 8.61
CA ASN A 116 6.73 19.81 8.04
C ASN A 116 5.25 20.23 8.00
N VAL A 117 4.91 21.26 8.76
CA VAL A 117 3.53 21.78 8.95
C VAL A 117 2.84 22.12 7.62
N GLU A 118 3.58 22.63 6.63
CA GLU A 118 3.03 22.92 5.29
C GLU A 118 2.64 21.62 4.54
N LYS A 119 3.43 20.55 4.69
CA LYS A 119 3.11 19.23 4.12
C LYS A 119 1.95 18.54 4.83
N GLU A 120 1.75 18.84 6.11
CA GLU A 120 0.63 18.30 6.90
C GLU A 120 -0.71 18.86 6.40
N ILE A 121 -0.78 20.15 6.10
CA ILE A 121 -1.98 20.77 5.52
C ILE A 121 -2.26 20.19 4.13
N GLU A 122 -1.23 20.04 3.30
CA GLU A 122 -1.35 19.45 1.97
C GLU A 122 -1.75 17.97 2.03
N SER A 123 -1.21 17.22 2.99
CA SER A 123 -1.58 15.83 3.26
C SER A 123 -3.04 15.69 3.67
N LYS A 124 -3.52 16.51 4.61
CA LYS A 124 -4.93 16.53 5.05
C LYS A 124 -5.89 16.93 3.92
N LEU A 125 -5.48 17.83 3.04
CA LEU A 125 -6.27 18.19 1.86
C LEU A 125 -6.35 17.03 0.87
N LYS A 126 -5.24 16.32 0.62
CA LYS A 126 -5.20 15.11 -0.22
C LYS A 126 -6.07 14.00 0.35
N GLU A 127 -6.00 13.78 1.66
CA GLU A 127 -6.81 12.81 2.37
C GLU A 127 -8.31 13.09 2.22
N ARG A 128 -8.73 14.33 2.45
CA ARG A 128 -10.13 14.74 2.25
C ARG A 128 -10.60 14.54 0.81
N ARG A 129 -9.76 14.85 -0.18
CA ARG A 129 -10.08 14.60 -1.60
C ARG A 129 -10.29 13.12 -1.88
N VAL A 130 -9.41 12.26 -1.37
CA VAL A 130 -9.55 10.81 -1.52
C VAL A 130 -10.82 10.30 -0.85
N GLN A 131 -11.14 10.79 0.36
CA GLN A 131 -12.38 10.44 1.05
C GLN A 131 -13.61 10.87 0.25
N GLN A 132 -13.65 12.10 -0.26
CA GLN A 132 -14.75 12.60 -1.09
C GLN A 132 -14.91 11.78 -2.38
N ALA A 133 -13.81 11.46 -3.05
CA ALA A 133 -13.82 10.62 -4.24
C ALA A 133 -14.33 9.20 -3.96
N LEU A 134 -13.96 8.62 -2.81
CA LEU A 134 -14.49 7.33 -2.38
C LEU A 134 -16.01 7.35 -2.17
N PHE A 135 -16.57 8.44 -1.65
CA PHE A 135 -18.02 8.58 -1.49
C PHE A 135 -18.77 8.67 -2.83
N GLN A 136 -18.12 9.07 -3.91
CA GLN A 136 -18.71 9.10 -5.25
C GLN A 136 -18.74 7.72 -5.93
N LEU A 137 -18.06 6.72 -5.37
CA LEU A 137 -18.12 5.36 -5.89
C LEU A 137 -19.45 4.68 -5.57
N PRO A 138 -19.94 3.77 -6.44
CA PRO A 138 -21.02 2.85 -6.09
C PRO A 138 -20.69 2.10 -4.79
N LYS A 139 -21.71 1.91 -3.95
CA LYS A 139 -21.56 1.32 -2.62
C LYS A 139 -20.76 0.02 -2.63
N GLU A 140 -21.07 -0.88 -3.57
CA GLU A 140 -20.43 -2.20 -3.66
C GLU A 140 -18.95 -2.12 -4.02
N GLN A 141 -18.55 -1.12 -4.83
CA GLN A 141 -17.14 -0.90 -5.17
C GLN A 141 -16.40 -0.24 -4.00
N ARG A 142 -17.03 0.72 -3.34
CA ARG A 142 -16.47 1.37 -2.15
C ARG A 142 -16.27 0.38 -1.01
N ASP A 143 -17.25 -0.47 -0.72
CA ASP A 143 -17.15 -1.47 0.35
C ASP A 143 -16.03 -2.48 0.06
N ALA A 144 -15.92 -2.97 -1.17
CA ALA A 144 -14.84 -3.88 -1.56
C ALA A 144 -13.46 -3.22 -1.45
N LEU A 145 -13.34 -1.95 -1.87
CA LEU A 145 -12.10 -1.18 -1.71
C LEU A 145 -11.78 -0.91 -0.23
N ALA A 146 -12.79 -0.56 0.57
CA ALA A 146 -12.61 -0.31 1.99
C ALA A 146 -12.02 -1.54 2.69
N LEU A 147 -12.57 -2.72 2.46
CA LEU A 147 -12.05 -3.96 3.03
C LEU A 147 -10.63 -4.25 2.56
N ALA A 148 -10.37 -4.20 1.26
CA ALA A 148 -9.07 -4.58 0.70
C ALA A 148 -7.96 -3.57 1.05
N TYR A 149 -8.24 -2.25 0.97
CA TYR A 149 -7.20 -1.21 1.08
C TYR A 149 -7.16 -0.50 2.44
N PHE A 150 -8.28 -0.38 3.14
CA PHE A 150 -8.29 0.33 4.44
C PHE A 150 -8.38 -0.62 5.62
N ARG A 151 -8.94 -1.81 5.43
CA ARG A 151 -9.09 -2.82 6.48
C ARG A 151 -8.14 -4.01 6.32
N GLY A 152 -7.32 -4.03 5.28
CA GLY A 152 -6.27 -5.02 5.08
C GLY A 152 -6.74 -6.45 4.82
N TYR A 153 -7.98 -6.63 4.36
CA TYR A 153 -8.48 -7.94 3.97
C TYR A 153 -7.80 -8.43 2.70
N THR A 154 -7.50 -9.72 2.64
CA THR A 154 -7.25 -10.38 1.36
C THR A 154 -8.52 -10.35 0.51
N HIS A 155 -8.40 -10.57 -0.78
CA HIS A 155 -9.59 -10.61 -1.63
C HIS A 155 -10.54 -11.77 -1.26
N GLU A 156 -10.00 -12.90 -0.78
CA GLU A 156 -10.78 -14.03 -0.26
C GLU A 156 -11.57 -13.64 0.99
N GLU A 157 -10.92 -13.04 1.98
CA GLU A 157 -11.57 -12.56 3.21
C GLU A 157 -12.60 -11.46 2.92
N ALA A 158 -12.31 -10.55 1.99
CA ALA A 158 -13.27 -9.54 1.56
C ALA A 158 -14.49 -10.18 0.86
N ALA A 159 -14.29 -11.27 0.10
CA ALA A 159 -15.36 -12.01 -0.54
C ALA A 159 -16.26 -12.69 0.51
N GLU A 160 -15.67 -13.31 1.51
CA GLU A 160 -16.38 -13.91 2.64
C GLU A 160 -17.16 -12.86 3.44
N ALA A 161 -16.50 -11.77 3.84
CA ALA A 161 -17.12 -10.68 4.61
C ALA A 161 -18.29 -9.99 3.88
N LEU A 162 -18.21 -9.91 2.55
CA LEU A 162 -19.27 -9.32 1.71
C LEU A 162 -20.34 -10.34 1.28
N GLY A 163 -20.16 -11.62 1.56
CA GLY A 163 -21.03 -12.69 1.07
C GLY A 163 -21.09 -12.75 -0.47
N GLN A 164 -19.95 -12.48 -1.16
CA GLN A 164 -19.88 -12.37 -2.61
C GLN A 164 -18.80 -13.29 -3.19
N PRO A 165 -18.99 -13.79 -4.43
CA PRO A 165 -17.95 -14.57 -5.10
C PRO A 165 -16.64 -13.79 -5.24
N LEU A 166 -15.50 -14.44 -5.06
CA LEU A 166 -14.16 -13.84 -5.15
C LEU A 166 -13.94 -13.08 -6.47
N GLY A 167 -14.42 -13.65 -7.60
CA GLY A 167 -14.32 -13.00 -8.91
C GLY A 167 -15.09 -11.67 -8.98
N THR A 168 -16.25 -11.61 -8.32
CA THR A 168 -17.07 -10.41 -8.21
C THR A 168 -16.33 -9.34 -7.39
N VAL A 169 -15.76 -9.69 -6.25
CA VAL A 169 -15.01 -8.77 -5.40
C VAL A 169 -13.76 -8.24 -6.12
N LYS A 170 -12.97 -9.10 -6.76
CA LYS A 170 -11.83 -8.69 -7.59
C LYS A 170 -12.23 -7.69 -8.67
N THR A 171 -13.37 -7.93 -9.33
CA THR A 171 -13.89 -7.02 -10.37
C THR A 171 -14.34 -5.69 -9.78
N ARG A 172 -15.05 -5.69 -8.65
CA ARG A 172 -15.47 -4.46 -7.95
C ARG A 172 -14.29 -3.63 -7.50
N ILE A 173 -13.24 -4.24 -6.95
CA ILE A 173 -12.00 -3.57 -6.56
C ILE A 173 -11.35 -2.94 -7.79
N ARG A 174 -11.20 -3.68 -8.90
CA ARG A 174 -10.59 -3.16 -10.12
C ARG A 174 -11.36 -1.97 -10.69
N LEU A 175 -12.69 -2.08 -10.82
CA LEU A 175 -13.54 -1.01 -11.34
C LEU A 175 -13.59 0.20 -10.39
N GLY A 176 -13.63 -0.04 -9.08
CA GLY A 176 -13.59 1.03 -8.08
C GLY A 176 -12.27 1.80 -8.12
N MET A 177 -11.13 1.12 -8.26
CA MET A 177 -9.82 1.76 -8.41
C MET A 177 -9.72 2.58 -9.71
N GLN A 178 -10.27 2.04 -10.81
CA GLN A 178 -10.30 2.78 -12.08
C GLN A 178 -11.10 4.06 -11.94
N LYS A 179 -12.33 3.98 -11.42
CA LYS A 179 -13.20 5.13 -11.26
C LYS A 179 -12.65 6.15 -10.26
N LEU A 180 -12.04 5.69 -9.17
CA LEU A 180 -11.38 6.57 -8.20
C LEU A 180 -10.23 7.37 -8.86
N ARG A 181 -9.45 6.73 -9.72
CA ARG A 181 -8.40 7.41 -10.49
C ARG A 181 -8.98 8.48 -11.41
N GLU A 182 -10.03 8.17 -12.16
CA GLU A 182 -10.71 9.11 -13.06
C GLU A 182 -11.19 10.35 -12.29
N ILE A 183 -11.89 10.18 -11.15
CA ILE A 183 -12.38 11.28 -10.31
C ILE A 183 -11.22 12.17 -9.82
N LEU A 184 -10.13 11.56 -9.34
CA LEU A 184 -8.99 12.31 -8.80
C LEU A 184 -8.15 13.00 -9.89
N GLU A 185 -8.18 12.52 -11.13
CA GLU A 185 -7.54 13.16 -12.28
C GLU A 185 -8.36 14.34 -12.79
N ASP A 186 -9.67 14.21 -12.88
CA ASP A 186 -10.59 15.29 -13.28
C ASP A 186 -10.54 16.48 -12.32
N GLU A 187 -10.46 16.22 -11.01
CA GLU A 187 -10.30 17.27 -9.99
C GLU A 187 -8.98 18.04 -10.12
N LYS A 188 -7.91 17.39 -10.58
CA LYS A 188 -6.62 18.05 -10.83
C LYS A 188 -6.64 18.94 -12.06
N SER A 189 -7.47 18.60 -13.04
CA SER A 189 -7.59 19.37 -14.29
C SER A 189 -8.50 20.58 -14.12
N SER A 190 -9.28 20.63 -13.04
CA SER A 190 -10.26 21.69 -12.74
C SER A 190 -9.80 22.70 -11.68
N ALA A 191 -8.59 22.51 -11.11
CA ALA A 191 -7.99 23.33 -10.05
C ALA A 191 -6.77 24.11 -10.57
#